data_285cfb434d92e3a50f13f796fbd258a7
#
_entry.id   285cfb434d92e3a50f13f796fbd258a7
#
_cell.length_a   1.000
_cell.length_b   1.000
_cell.length_c   1.000
_cell.angle_alpha   90.00
_cell.angle_beta   90.00
_cell.angle_gamma   90.00
#
_symmetry.space_group_name_H-M   'P 1'
#
loop_
_entity.id
_entity.type
_entity.pdbx_description
1 polymer ?
#
loop_
_entity_poly.entity_id
_entity_poly.type
_entity_poly.pdbx_seq_one_letter_code
_entity_poly.pdbx_strand_id
1 'polypeptide(L)'
;MKVWLCLGAVVLLAALATTTVTGQRGGAFRESRDHPAIRYSDGPRHDAVTALDRAVQAGEVALVFEPTSGYLRSVLEALDVPVESQLTVFSETSFQAHRINPENPRAIYFNDTVAVGWVRGGDVLEVASLDPTQGVLFFSIDQQPTDRPQIRRNDQCLACHLSWDTLGVPGLLTFSTLPMPDDPNAYAVGWVTDHRSPLQERWGSWYVTGAPPSVRHLGNTTEPIEYVPGASTDPTPALDTLEGLFDLRGYPTPYSDLVALLVLEHRTHMTNLLVRMGWETRVADYEAARAGRPPADQAAAIR
;
A
#
# COMPACT_ATOMS: atom_id res chain seq x y z
N MET A 1 55.40 59.84 -19.50
CA MET A 1 55.30 58.39 -19.72
C MET A 1 54.22 57.81 -18.80
N LYS A 2 53.00 57.56 -19.33
CA LYS A 2 51.87 57.02 -18.61
C LYS A 2 51.62 55.60 -19.12
N VAL A 3 51.83 54.62 -18.25
CA VAL A 3 51.54 53.20 -18.55
C VAL A 3 50.11 52.92 -18.17
N TRP A 4 49.28 52.49 -19.12
CA TRP A 4 47.92 52.05 -18.95
C TRP A 4 47.94 50.54 -18.70
N LEU A 5 47.51 50.11 -17.52
CA LEU A 5 47.22 48.72 -17.21
C LEU A 5 45.78 48.43 -17.57
N CYS A 6 45.57 47.57 -18.58
CA CYS A 6 44.27 46.99 -18.87
C CYS A 6 44.03 45.78 -17.99
N LEU A 7 43.12 45.91 -17.02
CA LEU A 7 42.56 44.76 -16.29
C LEU A 7 41.42 44.15 -17.15
N GLY A 8 41.69 43.00 -17.69
CA GLY A 8 40.66 42.15 -18.30
C GLY A 8 39.87 41.42 -17.24
N ALA A 9 38.61 41.77 -17.05
CA ALA A 9 37.68 41.01 -16.22
C ALA A 9 37.22 39.76 -16.98
N VAL A 10 37.67 38.60 -16.55
CA VAL A 10 37.11 37.30 -16.98
C VAL A 10 35.85 37.04 -16.19
N VAL A 11 34.70 37.22 -16.81
CA VAL A 11 33.41 36.82 -16.25
C VAL A 11 33.23 35.31 -16.50
N LEU A 12 33.47 34.49 -15.50
CA LEU A 12 33.10 33.09 -15.51
C LEU A 12 31.57 32.97 -15.28
N LEU A 13 30.81 32.73 -16.34
CA LEU A 13 29.42 32.31 -16.27
C LEU A 13 29.40 30.82 -15.82
N ALA A 14 29.23 30.61 -14.53
CA ALA A 14 28.87 29.29 -14.01
C ALA A 14 27.39 29.06 -14.33
N ALA A 15 27.12 28.30 -15.38
CA ALA A 15 25.78 27.77 -15.63
C ALA A 15 25.49 26.71 -14.56
N LEU A 16 24.75 27.10 -13.53
CA LEU A 16 24.12 26.15 -12.60
C LEU A 16 23.03 25.41 -13.38
N ALA A 17 23.34 24.23 -13.88
CA ALA A 17 22.35 23.28 -14.32
C ALA A 17 21.63 22.78 -13.06
N THR A 18 20.50 23.39 -12.72
CA THR A 18 19.54 22.82 -11.77
C THR A 18 18.93 21.59 -12.41
N THR A 19 19.55 20.44 -12.21
CA THR A 19 18.87 19.17 -12.45
C THR A 19 17.76 19.04 -11.42
N THR A 20 16.54 19.37 -11.82
CA THR A 20 15.36 18.97 -11.08
C THR A 20 15.32 17.46 -11.08
N VAL A 21 15.74 16.86 -9.96
CA VAL A 21 15.50 15.45 -9.68
C VAL A 21 14.00 15.33 -9.43
N THR A 22 13.23 15.20 -10.50
CA THR A 22 11.88 14.69 -10.42
C THR A 22 12.03 13.25 -9.98
N GLY A 23 11.71 13.00 -8.70
CA GLY A 23 11.77 11.66 -8.13
C GLY A 23 10.81 10.73 -8.87
N GLN A 24 11.31 10.04 -9.87
CA GLN A 24 10.61 8.95 -10.54
C GLN A 24 10.64 7.74 -9.60
N ARG A 25 9.82 7.80 -8.51
CA ARG A 25 9.72 6.67 -7.57
C ARG A 25 9.34 5.36 -8.26
N GLY A 26 8.56 5.39 -9.35
CA GLY A 26 8.20 4.21 -10.15
C GLY A 26 9.16 3.85 -11.29
N GLY A 27 10.10 4.75 -11.66
CA GLY A 27 11.02 4.54 -12.79
C GLY A 27 12.22 3.66 -12.47
N ALA A 28 12.68 3.67 -11.22
CA ALA A 28 13.88 2.94 -10.80
C ALA A 28 13.78 1.40 -10.95
N PHE A 29 12.57 0.84 -10.92
CA PHE A 29 12.32 -0.60 -10.99
C PHE A 29 11.62 -1.03 -12.27
N ARG A 30 11.49 -0.14 -13.27
CA ARG A 30 10.75 -0.42 -14.50
C ARG A 30 11.37 -1.58 -15.30
N GLU A 31 12.68 -1.61 -15.42
CA GLU A 31 13.37 -2.67 -16.17
C GLU A 31 13.22 -4.03 -15.49
N SER A 32 13.28 -4.09 -14.15
CA SER A 32 13.10 -5.35 -13.42
C SER A 32 11.66 -5.87 -13.50
N ARG A 33 10.66 -5.02 -13.37
CA ARG A 33 9.26 -5.42 -13.44
C ARG A 33 8.84 -5.90 -14.84
N ASP A 34 9.39 -5.30 -15.89
CA ASP A 34 9.09 -5.63 -17.28
C ASP A 34 10.13 -6.59 -17.90
N HIS A 35 11.02 -7.20 -17.07
CA HIS A 35 11.91 -8.25 -17.49
C HIS A 35 11.14 -9.39 -18.18
N PRO A 36 11.66 -9.99 -19.29
CA PRO A 36 10.93 -11.02 -20.04
C PRO A 36 10.48 -12.24 -19.24
N ALA A 37 11.15 -12.54 -18.12
CA ALA A 37 10.77 -13.60 -17.20
C ALA A 37 9.60 -13.22 -16.28
N ILE A 38 9.29 -11.93 -16.13
CA ILE A 38 8.26 -11.40 -15.20
C ILE A 38 7.05 -10.89 -15.97
N ARG A 39 7.27 -9.96 -16.91
CA ARG A 39 6.22 -9.40 -17.77
C ARG A 39 5.06 -8.80 -16.97
N TYR A 40 5.37 -8.02 -15.93
CA TYR A 40 4.36 -7.45 -15.04
C TYR A 40 3.31 -6.63 -15.79
N SER A 41 3.71 -5.85 -16.78
CA SER A 41 2.80 -4.94 -17.50
C SER A 41 1.91 -5.67 -18.52
N ASP A 42 2.39 -6.74 -19.17
CA ASP A 42 1.75 -7.36 -20.32
C ASP A 42 1.59 -8.88 -20.24
N GLY A 43 2.08 -9.51 -19.17
CA GLY A 43 1.99 -10.96 -18.98
C GLY A 43 0.55 -11.44 -18.67
N PRO A 44 0.30 -12.75 -18.79
CA PRO A 44 -0.97 -13.35 -18.40
C PRO A 44 -1.18 -13.22 -16.90
N ARG A 45 -2.40 -12.95 -16.47
CA ARG A 45 -2.79 -12.75 -15.07
C ARG A 45 -3.59 -13.93 -14.56
N HIS A 46 -3.23 -14.40 -13.38
CA HIS A 46 -3.80 -15.58 -12.72
C HIS A 46 -4.26 -15.31 -11.28
N ASP A 47 -4.49 -14.04 -10.96
CA ASP A 47 -4.95 -13.58 -9.67
C ASP A 47 -6.49 -13.69 -9.52
N ALA A 48 -6.97 -13.68 -8.28
CA ALA A 48 -8.38 -13.84 -7.95
C ALA A 48 -9.25 -12.69 -8.49
N VAL A 49 -8.73 -11.45 -8.52
CA VAL A 49 -9.49 -10.28 -8.97
C VAL A 49 -9.66 -10.28 -10.49
N THR A 50 -8.64 -10.70 -11.23
CA THR A 50 -8.76 -10.91 -12.68
C THR A 50 -9.76 -12.04 -13.01
N ALA A 51 -9.82 -13.08 -12.19
CA ALA A 51 -10.82 -14.15 -12.35
C ALA A 51 -12.24 -13.63 -12.08
N LEU A 52 -12.41 -12.84 -11.00
CA LEU A 52 -13.68 -12.20 -10.68
C LEU A 52 -14.14 -11.27 -11.80
N ASP A 53 -13.26 -10.42 -12.35
CA ASP A 53 -13.63 -9.54 -13.49
C ASP A 53 -14.17 -10.34 -14.66
N ARG A 54 -13.51 -11.43 -15.05
CA ARG A 54 -13.99 -12.32 -16.13
C ARG A 54 -15.37 -12.88 -15.85
N ALA A 55 -15.62 -13.36 -14.63
CA ALA A 55 -16.90 -13.93 -14.23
C ALA A 55 -18.02 -12.87 -14.22
N VAL A 56 -17.74 -11.65 -13.77
CA VAL A 56 -18.68 -10.52 -13.81
C VAL A 56 -18.99 -10.13 -15.25
N GLN A 57 -17.99 -10.00 -16.12
CA GLN A 57 -18.21 -9.65 -17.52
C GLN A 57 -18.93 -10.75 -18.30
N ALA A 58 -18.72 -12.02 -17.94
CA ALA A 58 -19.47 -13.16 -18.50
C ALA A 58 -20.92 -13.26 -17.96
N GLY A 59 -21.25 -12.53 -16.88
CA GLY A 59 -22.56 -12.61 -16.21
C GLY A 59 -22.73 -13.85 -15.33
N GLU A 60 -21.63 -14.51 -14.98
CA GLU A 60 -21.60 -15.67 -14.07
C GLU A 60 -21.66 -15.23 -12.60
N VAL A 61 -21.14 -14.05 -12.30
CA VAL A 61 -21.18 -13.41 -10.98
C VAL A 61 -21.81 -12.03 -11.11
N ALA A 62 -22.78 -11.71 -10.25
CA ALA A 62 -23.38 -10.40 -10.12
C ALA A 62 -22.89 -9.72 -8.86
N LEU A 63 -22.27 -8.54 -8.98
CA LEU A 63 -21.93 -7.72 -7.84
C LEU A 63 -23.11 -6.80 -7.49
N VAL A 64 -23.50 -6.82 -6.23
CA VAL A 64 -24.64 -6.05 -5.70
C VAL A 64 -24.16 -4.72 -5.16
N PHE A 65 -24.78 -3.64 -5.64
CA PHE A 65 -24.53 -2.29 -5.13
C PHE A 65 -25.49 -1.95 -3.98
N GLU A 66 -24.94 -1.60 -2.82
CA GLU A 66 -25.71 -1.14 -1.67
C GLU A 66 -25.56 0.39 -1.51
N PRO A 67 -26.63 1.12 -1.11
CA PRO A 67 -26.56 2.58 -0.99
C PRO A 67 -25.51 3.12 -0.02
N THR A 68 -25.15 2.35 1.02
CA THR A 68 -24.22 2.78 2.09
C THR A 68 -22.81 2.30 1.92
N SER A 69 -22.62 1.15 1.28
CA SER A 69 -21.32 0.46 1.17
C SER A 69 -20.84 0.26 -0.28
N GLY A 70 -21.68 0.64 -1.26
CA GLY A 70 -21.35 0.40 -2.66
C GLY A 70 -21.27 -1.09 -2.96
N TYR A 71 -20.26 -1.51 -3.71
CA TYR A 71 -19.98 -2.91 -4.00
C TYR A 71 -19.20 -3.65 -2.92
N LEU A 72 -18.86 -2.99 -1.79
CA LEU A 72 -17.96 -3.58 -0.78
C LEU A 72 -18.35 -4.99 -0.38
N ARG A 73 -19.58 -5.18 0.12
CA ARG A 73 -20.02 -6.47 0.66
C ARG A 73 -19.96 -7.59 -0.37
N SER A 74 -20.50 -7.35 -1.58
CA SER A 74 -20.51 -8.36 -2.64
C SER A 74 -19.10 -8.66 -3.18
N VAL A 75 -18.18 -7.69 -3.17
CA VAL A 75 -16.77 -7.91 -3.54
C VAL A 75 -16.05 -8.73 -2.47
N LEU A 76 -16.28 -8.45 -1.17
CA LEU A 76 -15.70 -9.25 -0.09
C LEU A 76 -16.18 -10.70 -0.15
N GLU A 77 -17.47 -10.91 -0.36
CA GLU A 77 -18.07 -12.24 -0.53
C GLU A 77 -17.49 -12.98 -1.75
N ALA A 78 -17.48 -12.33 -2.92
CA ALA A 78 -17.00 -12.93 -4.17
C ALA A 78 -15.49 -13.28 -4.14
N LEU A 79 -14.71 -12.61 -3.32
CA LEU A 79 -13.27 -12.84 -3.15
C LEU A 79 -12.92 -13.63 -1.87
N ASP A 80 -13.92 -14.13 -1.14
CA ASP A 80 -13.75 -14.85 0.13
C ASP A 80 -12.89 -14.05 1.14
N VAL A 81 -13.16 -12.75 1.25
CA VAL A 81 -12.48 -11.86 2.19
C VAL A 81 -13.34 -11.70 3.45
N PRO A 82 -12.89 -12.18 4.63
CA PRO A 82 -13.67 -12.12 5.84
C PRO A 82 -13.86 -10.68 6.34
N VAL A 83 -15.09 -10.34 6.73
CA VAL A 83 -15.39 -9.01 7.28
C VAL A 83 -14.71 -8.77 8.63
N GLU A 84 -14.37 -9.84 9.34
CA GLU A 84 -13.63 -9.82 10.60
C GLU A 84 -12.18 -9.34 10.46
N SER A 85 -11.65 -9.36 9.21
CA SER A 85 -10.34 -8.77 8.91
C SER A 85 -10.37 -7.25 8.83
N GLN A 86 -11.51 -6.60 9.11
CA GLN A 86 -11.65 -5.15 9.06
C GLN A 86 -10.62 -4.44 9.92
N LEU A 87 -9.93 -3.50 9.29
CA LEU A 87 -9.03 -2.55 9.91
C LEU A 87 -9.40 -1.14 9.45
N THR A 88 -9.24 -0.16 10.31
CA THR A 88 -9.56 1.24 9.98
C THR A 88 -8.35 2.14 10.16
N VAL A 89 -8.04 2.92 9.12
CA VAL A 89 -6.90 3.83 9.06
C VAL A 89 -7.34 5.20 8.55
N PHE A 90 -6.89 6.26 9.20
CA PHE A 90 -7.22 7.63 8.83
C PHE A 90 -6.04 8.42 8.28
N SER A 91 -4.91 7.73 7.92
CA SER A 91 -3.80 8.36 7.21
C SER A 91 -4.19 8.70 5.77
N GLU A 92 -3.72 9.85 5.29
CA GLU A 92 -4.00 10.39 3.95
C GLU A 92 -3.05 9.80 2.89
N THR A 93 -2.87 8.47 2.90
CA THR A 93 -1.89 7.75 2.05
C THR A 93 -2.52 6.91 0.94
N SER A 94 -3.72 7.28 0.47
CA SER A 94 -4.42 6.61 -0.64
C SER A 94 -4.81 7.58 -1.74
N PHE A 95 -5.28 7.08 -2.90
CA PHE A 95 -5.84 7.94 -3.95
C PHE A 95 -7.05 8.75 -3.49
N GLN A 96 -7.71 8.30 -2.44
CA GLN A 96 -8.88 8.94 -1.86
C GLN A 96 -8.54 9.74 -0.60
N ALA A 97 -7.27 10.15 -0.44
CA ALA A 97 -6.76 10.89 0.72
C ALA A 97 -7.68 12.05 1.15
N HIS A 98 -8.19 12.83 0.18
CA HIS A 98 -9.09 13.96 0.42
C HIS A 98 -10.43 13.60 1.12
N ARG A 99 -10.76 12.31 1.24
CA ARG A 99 -11.95 11.80 1.93
C ARG A 99 -11.63 11.13 3.26
N ILE A 100 -10.35 10.89 3.54
CA ILE A 100 -9.90 10.12 4.68
C ILE A 100 -9.49 11.08 5.80
N ASN A 101 -10.05 10.86 6.99
CA ASN A 101 -9.75 11.60 8.21
C ASN A 101 -10.25 10.76 9.42
N PRO A 102 -10.04 11.19 10.68
CA PRO A 102 -10.50 10.44 11.84
C PRO A 102 -12.02 10.17 11.87
N GLU A 103 -12.84 11.07 11.32
CA GLU A 103 -14.31 10.91 11.27
C GLU A 103 -14.77 10.09 10.05
N ASN A 104 -13.88 9.82 9.12
CA ASN A 104 -14.13 9.01 7.92
C ASN A 104 -12.93 8.14 7.55
N PRO A 105 -12.51 7.20 8.41
CA PRO A 105 -11.34 6.37 8.14
C PRO A 105 -11.57 5.42 6.94
N ARG A 106 -10.49 5.10 6.24
CA ARG A 106 -10.49 4.02 5.24
C ARG A 106 -10.56 2.67 5.96
N ALA A 107 -11.46 1.80 5.54
CA ALA A 107 -11.47 0.39 5.95
C ALA A 107 -10.62 -0.45 5.01
N ILE A 108 -9.87 -1.39 5.56
CA ILE A 108 -9.09 -2.40 4.84
C ILE A 108 -9.56 -3.77 5.28
N TYR A 109 -9.82 -4.64 4.32
CA TYR A 109 -10.19 -6.04 4.51
C TYR A 109 -9.20 -6.91 3.77
N PHE A 110 -8.89 -8.10 4.27
CA PHE A 110 -7.92 -8.97 3.60
C PHE A 110 -8.10 -10.45 3.91
N ASN A 111 -7.61 -11.27 2.99
CA ASN A 111 -7.33 -12.69 3.18
C ASN A 111 -5.88 -12.97 2.73
N ASP A 112 -5.50 -14.22 2.49
CA ASP A 112 -4.12 -14.57 2.14
C ASP A 112 -3.62 -14.00 0.80
N THR A 113 -4.50 -13.65 -0.12
CA THR A 113 -4.13 -13.24 -1.48
C THR A 113 -4.70 -11.91 -1.91
N VAL A 114 -5.71 -11.39 -1.22
CA VAL A 114 -6.42 -10.16 -1.59
C VAL A 114 -6.42 -9.18 -0.43
N ALA A 115 -6.38 -7.89 -0.75
CA ALA A 115 -6.71 -6.80 0.18
C ALA A 115 -7.65 -5.82 -0.53
N VAL A 116 -8.69 -5.38 0.18
CA VAL A 116 -9.72 -4.45 -0.31
C VAL A 116 -9.73 -3.22 0.57
N GLY A 117 -9.53 -2.05 -0.02
CA GLY A 117 -9.64 -0.75 0.63
C GLY A 117 -10.96 -0.07 0.25
N TRP A 118 -11.69 0.40 1.25
CA TRP A 118 -12.96 1.11 1.08
C TRP A 118 -12.98 2.39 1.90
N VAL A 119 -13.51 3.45 1.32
CA VAL A 119 -13.77 4.73 2.00
C VAL A 119 -15.25 5.04 1.86
N ARG A 120 -15.91 5.40 2.96
CA ARG A 120 -17.33 5.78 2.91
C ARG A 120 -17.49 7.02 2.02
N GLY A 121 -18.40 6.93 1.04
CA GLY A 121 -18.59 7.97 0.02
C GLY A 121 -17.42 8.08 -0.96
N GLY A 122 -16.54 7.10 -0.99
CA GLY A 122 -15.43 7.02 -1.93
C GLY A 122 -15.87 6.74 -3.36
N ASP A 123 -15.03 7.12 -4.31
CA ASP A 123 -15.32 6.97 -5.74
C ASP A 123 -15.00 5.57 -6.24
N VAL A 124 -14.11 4.85 -5.56
CA VAL A 124 -13.66 3.50 -5.95
C VAL A 124 -13.46 2.58 -4.74
N LEU A 125 -13.54 1.26 -4.96
CA LEU A 125 -12.81 0.28 -4.13
C LEU A 125 -11.38 0.16 -4.69
N GLU A 126 -10.41 0.17 -3.80
CA GLU A 126 -9.00 -0.10 -4.10
C GLU A 126 -8.74 -1.57 -3.78
N VAL A 127 -8.29 -2.35 -4.73
CA VAL A 127 -8.08 -3.79 -4.54
C VAL A 127 -6.66 -4.17 -4.92
N ALA A 128 -5.98 -4.91 -4.03
CA ALA A 128 -4.71 -5.53 -4.30
C ALA A 128 -4.88 -7.06 -4.34
N SER A 129 -4.30 -7.72 -5.33
CA SER A 129 -4.42 -9.17 -5.53
C SER A 129 -3.07 -9.78 -5.85
N LEU A 130 -2.70 -10.85 -5.18
CA LEU A 130 -1.44 -11.55 -5.40
C LEU A 130 -1.55 -12.48 -6.61
N ASP A 131 -0.77 -12.18 -7.65
CA ASP A 131 -0.56 -13.09 -8.78
C ASP A 131 0.67 -13.98 -8.50
N PRO A 132 0.59 -15.29 -8.74
CA PRO A 132 1.69 -16.22 -8.42
C PRO A 132 2.99 -15.98 -9.22
N THR A 133 2.91 -15.24 -10.32
CA THR A 133 4.07 -14.97 -11.17
C THR A 133 4.50 -13.52 -11.18
N GLN A 134 3.54 -12.61 -11.18
CA GLN A 134 3.78 -11.16 -11.32
C GLN A 134 3.93 -10.43 -9.98
N GLY A 135 3.49 -11.02 -8.88
CA GLY A 135 3.44 -10.37 -7.58
C GLY A 135 2.11 -9.64 -7.36
N VAL A 136 2.11 -8.55 -6.61
CA VAL A 136 0.86 -7.86 -6.27
C VAL A 136 0.38 -7.00 -7.44
N LEU A 137 -0.81 -7.29 -7.94
CA LEU A 137 -1.54 -6.51 -8.93
C LEU A 137 -2.56 -5.59 -8.23
N PHE A 138 -2.75 -4.40 -8.77
CA PHE A 138 -3.66 -3.40 -8.20
C PHE A 138 -4.81 -3.11 -9.14
N PHE A 139 -5.99 -2.95 -8.55
CA PHE A 139 -7.23 -2.72 -9.29
C PHE A 139 -8.07 -1.63 -8.61
N SER A 140 -8.98 -1.05 -9.37
CA SER A 140 -10.04 -0.17 -8.88
C SER A 140 -11.40 -0.60 -9.43
N ILE A 141 -12.44 -0.48 -8.60
CA ILE A 141 -13.84 -0.76 -8.96
C ILE A 141 -14.64 0.51 -8.67
N ASP A 142 -15.18 1.13 -9.70
CA ASP A 142 -15.96 2.36 -9.58
C ASP A 142 -17.19 2.13 -8.68
N GLN A 143 -17.43 3.04 -7.74
CA GLN A 143 -18.57 2.97 -6.82
C GLN A 143 -19.80 3.67 -7.41
N GLN A 144 -20.16 3.29 -8.63
CA GLN A 144 -21.37 3.74 -9.31
C GLN A 144 -22.22 2.52 -9.69
N PRO A 145 -23.54 2.51 -9.39
CA PRO A 145 -24.38 1.36 -9.68
C PRO A 145 -24.46 1.11 -11.19
N THR A 146 -24.17 -0.12 -11.57
CA THR A 146 -24.27 -0.63 -12.94
C THR A 146 -24.47 -2.14 -12.91
N ASP A 147 -25.06 -2.71 -13.97
CA ASP A 147 -25.29 -4.15 -14.08
C ASP A 147 -24.00 -4.97 -14.13
N ARG A 148 -22.93 -4.39 -14.70
CA ARG A 148 -21.62 -5.04 -14.84
C ARG A 148 -20.51 -4.05 -14.50
N PRO A 149 -20.17 -3.87 -13.21
CA PRO A 149 -19.08 -3.00 -12.83
C PRO A 149 -17.76 -3.52 -13.41
N GLN A 150 -16.97 -2.60 -13.95
CA GLN A 150 -15.67 -2.92 -14.48
C GLN A 150 -14.63 -2.92 -13.36
N ILE A 151 -13.82 -3.97 -13.33
CA ILE A 151 -12.66 -4.07 -12.45
C ILE A 151 -11.44 -3.71 -13.28
N ARG A 152 -10.91 -2.50 -13.07
CA ARG A 152 -9.80 -1.98 -13.88
C ARG A 152 -8.48 -2.11 -13.17
N ARG A 153 -7.48 -2.63 -13.87
CA ARG A 153 -6.10 -2.56 -13.38
C ARG A 153 -5.66 -1.09 -13.21
N ASN A 154 -4.99 -0.81 -12.10
CA ASN A 154 -4.55 0.53 -11.74
C ASN A 154 -3.06 0.55 -11.40
N ASP A 155 -2.22 0.79 -12.40
CA ASP A 155 -0.75 0.83 -12.24
C ASP A 155 -0.26 2.12 -11.56
N GLN A 156 -1.12 3.11 -11.29
CA GLN A 156 -0.76 4.31 -10.52
C GLN A 156 -0.41 3.95 -9.07
N CYS A 157 -0.96 2.86 -8.53
CA CYS A 157 -0.62 2.33 -7.21
C CYS A 157 0.88 2.05 -7.07
N LEU A 158 1.56 1.71 -8.17
CA LEU A 158 2.99 1.43 -8.18
C LEU A 158 3.85 2.66 -7.80
N ALA A 159 3.31 3.87 -7.81
CA ALA A 159 4.02 5.06 -7.34
C ALA A 159 4.51 4.92 -5.88
N CYS A 160 3.72 4.21 -5.05
CA CYS A 160 4.08 3.89 -3.67
C CYS A 160 4.40 2.39 -3.51
N HIS A 161 3.66 1.52 -4.19
CA HIS A 161 3.72 0.07 -4.04
C HIS A 161 4.79 -0.63 -4.90
N LEU A 162 5.70 0.13 -5.53
CA LEU A 162 6.93 -0.37 -6.16
C LEU A 162 8.09 0.55 -5.74
N SER A 163 8.67 0.27 -4.60
CA SER A 163 9.69 1.10 -3.96
C SER A 163 10.74 0.23 -3.25
N TRP A 164 11.70 0.86 -2.62
CA TRP A 164 12.64 0.15 -1.74
C TRP A 164 11.94 -0.48 -0.53
N ASP A 165 10.88 0.14 -0.03
CA ASP A 165 10.09 -0.38 1.08
C ASP A 165 9.30 -1.64 0.73
N THR A 166 9.00 -1.84 -0.56
CA THR A 166 8.43 -3.08 -1.09
C THR A 166 9.50 -4.03 -1.64
N LEU A 167 10.77 -3.83 -1.27
CA LEU A 167 11.91 -4.63 -1.72
C LEU A 167 12.15 -4.61 -3.24
N GLY A 168 11.70 -3.56 -3.93
CA GLY A 168 11.85 -3.39 -5.37
C GLY A 168 10.91 -4.25 -6.22
N VAL A 169 9.85 -4.79 -5.64
CA VAL A 169 8.79 -5.53 -6.34
C VAL A 169 7.43 -4.88 -6.09
N PRO A 170 6.42 -5.08 -6.96
CA PRO A 170 5.05 -4.70 -6.66
C PRO A 170 4.58 -5.42 -5.39
N GLY A 171 4.31 -4.66 -4.34
CA GLY A 171 4.11 -5.20 -3.01
C GLY A 171 3.15 -4.39 -2.15
N LEU A 172 3.03 -4.77 -0.90
CA LEU A 172 2.15 -4.14 0.09
C LEU A 172 2.98 -3.33 1.08
N LEU A 173 2.33 -2.33 1.69
CA LEU A 173 2.92 -1.47 2.72
C LEU A 173 1.91 -1.23 3.83
N THR A 174 2.39 -1.18 5.06
CA THR A 174 1.70 -0.58 6.20
C THR A 174 2.47 0.64 6.67
N PHE A 175 1.75 1.71 6.95
CA PHE A 175 2.32 2.99 7.37
C PHE A 175 1.85 3.34 8.78
N SER A 176 2.76 3.91 9.56
CA SER A 176 2.47 4.60 10.80
C SER A 176 2.69 6.10 10.56
N THR A 177 1.65 6.90 10.69
CA THR A 177 1.72 8.36 10.54
C THR A 177 1.29 9.03 11.82
N LEU A 178 1.76 10.25 12.05
CA LEU A 178 1.41 11.03 13.23
C LEU A 178 0.77 12.35 12.82
N PRO A 179 -0.28 12.79 13.51
CA PRO A 179 -0.78 14.14 13.35
C PRO A 179 0.24 15.14 13.91
N MET A 180 0.59 16.16 13.13
CA MET A 180 1.49 17.23 13.54
C MET A 180 0.73 18.56 13.64
N PRO A 181 0.95 19.38 14.70
CA PRO A 181 0.10 20.52 15.01
C PRO A 181 -0.09 21.56 13.90
N ASP A 182 0.94 21.76 13.09
CA ASP A 182 1.01 22.84 12.12
C ASP A 182 1.16 22.36 10.67
N ASP A 183 0.95 21.05 10.42
CA ASP A 183 1.08 20.47 9.09
C ASP A 183 -0.28 19.95 8.59
N PRO A 184 -0.89 20.57 7.57
CA PRO A 184 -2.16 20.08 7.00
C PRO A 184 -2.03 18.70 6.33
N ASN A 185 -0.79 18.20 6.10
CA ASN A 185 -0.49 16.86 5.61
C ASN A 185 0.01 15.93 6.71
N ALA A 186 -0.30 16.23 7.97
CA ALA A 186 0.16 15.48 9.14
C ALA A 186 -0.07 13.97 9.03
N TYR A 187 -1.22 13.57 8.49
CA TYR A 187 -1.57 12.16 8.31
C TYR A 187 -0.96 11.51 7.05
N ALA A 188 -0.19 12.24 6.25
CA ALA A 188 0.51 11.73 5.08
C ALA A 188 2.01 11.50 5.33
N VAL A 189 2.55 12.01 6.43
CA VAL A 189 3.97 11.90 6.80
C VAL A 189 4.14 10.83 7.87
N GLY A 190 5.04 9.90 7.64
CA GLY A 190 5.30 8.81 8.58
C GLY A 190 6.34 7.84 8.04
N TRP A 191 6.34 6.64 8.55
CA TRP A 191 7.28 5.58 8.19
C TRP A 191 6.57 4.24 7.97
N VAL A 192 7.24 3.38 7.19
CA VAL A 192 6.78 2.01 6.98
C VAL A 192 6.99 1.19 8.24
N THR A 193 5.97 0.45 8.65
CA THR A 193 6.06 -0.51 9.75
C THR A 193 5.72 -1.92 9.26
N ASP A 194 6.26 -2.89 9.94
CA ASP A 194 5.94 -4.31 9.77
C ASP A 194 6.12 -5.06 11.09
N HIS A 195 5.97 -6.38 11.08
CA HIS A 195 6.10 -7.22 12.27
C HIS A 195 7.46 -7.16 12.98
N ARG A 196 8.49 -6.55 12.38
CA ARG A 196 9.83 -6.35 12.95
C ARG A 196 9.96 -5.01 13.68
N SER A 197 9.08 -4.06 13.39
CA SER A 197 9.08 -2.74 14.04
C SER A 197 8.68 -2.88 15.51
N PRO A 198 9.25 -2.09 16.43
CA PRO A 198 8.76 -2.03 17.81
C PRO A 198 7.28 -1.65 17.87
N LEU A 199 6.50 -2.26 18.77
CA LEU A 199 5.07 -1.95 18.89
C LEU A 199 4.80 -0.47 19.16
N GLN A 200 5.70 0.17 19.93
CA GLN A 200 5.62 1.60 20.26
C GLN A 200 5.71 2.54 19.05
N GLU A 201 6.15 2.03 17.91
CA GLU A 201 6.32 2.79 16.67
C GLU A 201 5.23 2.50 15.63
N ARG A 202 4.31 1.56 15.96
CA ARG A 202 3.29 1.10 15.01
C ARG A 202 1.97 1.81 15.19
N TRP A 203 1.20 1.78 14.12
CA TRP A 203 -0.23 2.07 14.04
C TRP A 203 -0.63 3.52 14.25
N GLY A 204 0.31 4.46 14.12
CA GLY A 204 -0.05 5.88 14.03
C GLY A 204 -1.07 6.09 12.91
N SER A 205 -2.14 6.82 13.19
CA SER A 205 -3.30 7.03 12.33
C SER A 205 -4.15 5.78 12.05
N TRP A 206 -4.05 4.75 12.89
CA TRP A 206 -4.96 3.60 12.88
C TRP A 206 -5.84 3.60 14.13
N TYR A 207 -7.08 3.16 13.97
CA TYR A 207 -7.86 2.72 15.11
C TYR A 207 -7.54 1.26 15.41
N VAL A 208 -7.37 0.94 16.70
CA VAL A 208 -6.98 -0.38 17.19
C VAL A 208 -7.91 -0.76 18.33
N THR A 209 -8.78 -1.74 18.10
CA THR A 209 -9.68 -2.28 19.12
C THR A 209 -9.12 -3.57 19.72
N GLY A 210 -9.44 -3.83 20.99
CA GLY A 210 -9.05 -5.06 21.67
C GLY A 210 -7.60 -5.11 22.14
N ALA A 211 -6.85 -4.01 22.04
CA ALA A 211 -5.49 -3.95 22.57
C ALA A 211 -5.50 -3.91 24.11
N PRO A 212 -4.76 -4.82 24.80
CA PRO A 212 -4.64 -4.73 26.25
C PRO A 212 -4.00 -3.39 26.67
N PRO A 213 -4.40 -2.78 27.80
CA PRO A 213 -3.84 -1.51 28.26
C PRO A 213 -2.32 -1.51 28.51
N SER A 214 -1.72 -2.71 28.64
CA SER A 214 -0.26 -2.88 28.77
C SER A 214 0.49 -2.79 27.45
N VAL A 215 -0.21 -2.88 26.31
CA VAL A 215 0.40 -2.77 24.96
C VAL A 215 0.45 -1.29 24.58
N ARG A 216 1.67 -0.80 24.38
CA ARG A 216 1.90 0.58 23.93
C ARG A 216 2.05 0.62 22.43
N HIS A 217 1.35 1.55 21.79
CA HIS A 217 1.41 1.78 20.34
C HIS A 217 0.95 3.21 20.02
N LEU A 218 1.09 3.66 18.78
CA LEU A 218 0.70 5.00 18.33
C LEU A 218 -0.75 5.10 17.83
N GLY A 219 -1.46 3.97 17.76
CA GLY A 219 -2.86 3.94 17.32
C GLY A 219 -3.80 4.65 18.29
N ASN A 220 -5.01 4.91 17.83
CA ASN A 220 -6.08 5.59 18.58
C ASN A 220 -5.76 7.06 18.96
N THR A 221 -4.71 7.64 18.38
CA THR A 221 -4.28 9.01 18.64
C THR A 221 -4.68 9.89 17.47
N THR A 222 -5.61 10.80 17.73
CA THR A 222 -6.10 11.80 16.76
C THR A 222 -5.57 13.20 17.04
N GLU A 223 -5.02 13.42 18.25
CA GLU A 223 -4.40 14.67 18.64
C GLU A 223 -2.90 14.66 18.30
N PRO A 224 -2.32 15.82 17.98
CA PRO A 224 -0.89 15.94 17.75
C PRO A 224 -0.08 15.49 18.95
N ILE A 225 0.92 14.66 18.72
CA ILE A 225 1.86 14.21 19.75
C ILE A 225 3.29 14.58 19.34
N GLU A 226 4.09 14.97 20.32
CA GLU A 226 5.53 15.11 20.14
C GLU A 226 6.15 13.71 20.20
N TYR A 227 6.47 13.16 19.04
CA TYR A 227 7.08 11.84 18.95
C TYR A 227 8.60 11.96 19.00
N VAL A 228 9.20 11.29 19.97
CA VAL A 228 10.66 11.11 20.07
C VAL A 228 10.95 9.62 19.87
N PRO A 229 11.72 9.23 18.84
CA PRO A 229 12.09 7.84 18.62
C PRO A 229 12.72 7.21 19.87
N GLY A 230 12.19 6.06 20.30
CA GLY A 230 12.67 5.34 21.49
C GLY A 230 12.20 5.90 22.84
N ALA A 231 11.47 7.01 22.86
CA ALA A 231 10.84 7.49 24.10
C ALA A 231 9.59 6.65 24.44
N SER A 232 9.31 6.55 25.74
CA SER A 232 8.06 5.93 26.20
C SER A 232 6.89 6.85 25.87
N THR A 233 6.00 6.41 25.00
CA THR A 233 4.72 7.09 24.80
C THR A 233 3.82 6.90 26.03
N ASP A 234 2.95 7.85 26.30
CA ASP A 234 1.87 7.67 27.26
C ASP A 234 1.02 6.44 26.91
N PRO A 235 0.32 5.83 27.85
CA PRO A 235 -0.56 4.71 27.54
C PRO A 235 -1.54 5.11 26.44
N THR A 236 -1.56 4.32 25.37
CA THR A 236 -2.54 4.51 24.29
C THR A 236 -3.95 4.30 24.84
N PRO A 237 -4.92 5.14 24.47
CA PRO A 237 -6.31 4.90 24.84
C PRO A 237 -6.77 3.52 24.38
N ALA A 238 -7.23 2.68 25.32
CA ALA A 238 -7.82 1.40 24.97
C ALA A 238 -9.18 1.65 24.32
N LEU A 239 -9.46 0.95 23.21
CA LEU A 239 -10.74 0.95 22.53
C LEU A 239 -11.31 -0.47 22.53
N ASP A 240 -12.53 -0.60 23.00
CA ASP A 240 -13.28 -1.85 22.88
C ASP A 240 -13.98 -1.96 21.52
N THR A 241 -14.50 -0.83 21.03
CA THR A 241 -15.21 -0.73 19.74
C THR A 241 -14.93 0.63 19.08
N LEU A 242 -15.32 0.76 17.80
CA LEU A 242 -15.28 2.02 17.04
C LEU A 242 -16.54 2.89 17.26
N GLU A 243 -17.51 2.40 18.05
CA GLU A 243 -18.76 3.11 18.31
C GLU A 243 -18.49 4.48 18.97
N GLY A 244 -19.14 5.50 18.46
CA GLY A 244 -18.99 6.86 18.98
C GLY A 244 -17.77 7.65 18.45
N LEU A 245 -16.86 7.01 17.73
CA LEU A 245 -15.72 7.71 17.12
C LEU A 245 -16.11 8.34 15.78
N PHE A 246 -16.88 7.65 14.98
CA PHE A 246 -17.36 8.11 13.67
C PHE A 246 -18.62 7.36 13.27
N ASP A 247 -19.22 7.74 12.14
CA ASP A 247 -20.42 7.09 11.60
C ASP A 247 -20.09 5.72 11.00
N LEU A 248 -20.55 4.66 11.62
CA LEU A 248 -20.30 3.27 11.22
C LEU A 248 -21.16 2.75 10.06
N ARG A 249 -22.05 3.59 9.50
CA ARG A 249 -22.88 3.16 8.36
C ARG A 249 -22.02 2.76 7.17
N GLY A 250 -22.22 1.55 6.68
CA GLY A 250 -21.45 0.95 5.59
C GLY A 250 -20.25 0.11 6.04
N TYR A 251 -19.74 0.31 7.27
CA TYR A 251 -18.72 -0.58 7.84
C TYR A 251 -19.37 -1.88 8.31
N PRO A 252 -18.91 -3.06 7.84
CA PRO A 252 -19.48 -4.36 8.22
C PRO A 252 -19.43 -4.70 9.72
N THR A 253 -18.38 -4.22 10.42
CA THR A 253 -18.18 -4.48 11.85
C THR A 253 -17.82 -3.22 12.61
N PRO A 254 -18.10 -3.13 13.93
CA PRO A 254 -17.67 -2.01 14.75
C PRO A 254 -16.25 -2.19 15.31
N TYR A 255 -15.40 -2.96 14.65
CA TYR A 255 -14.07 -3.29 15.15
C TYR A 255 -12.97 -2.96 14.13
N SER A 256 -11.78 -2.70 14.65
CA SER A 256 -10.50 -2.65 13.94
C SER A 256 -9.52 -3.49 14.76
N ASP A 257 -9.54 -4.78 14.53
CA ASP A 257 -9.03 -5.80 15.46
C ASP A 257 -7.49 -5.80 15.52
N LEU A 258 -6.96 -5.82 16.74
CA LEU A 258 -5.51 -5.89 16.99
C LEU A 258 -4.85 -7.11 16.32
N VAL A 259 -5.47 -8.28 16.41
CA VAL A 259 -4.88 -9.51 15.86
C VAL A 259 -4.87 -9.45 14.34
N ALA A 260 -5.95 -8.97 13.72
CA ALA A 260 -6.00 -8.74 12.28
C ALA A 260 -4.89 -7.78 11.82
N LEU A 261 -4.63 -6.71 12.58
CA LEU A 261 -3.57 -5.74 12.27
C LEU A 261 -2.17 -6.36 12.36
N LEU A 262 -1.90 -7.16 13.39
CA LEU A 262 -0.64 -7.91 13.52
C LEU A 262 -0.44 -8.90 12.36
N VAL A 263 -1.51 -9.57 11.94
CA VAL A 263 -1.49 -10.50 10.79
C VAL A 263 -1.23 -9.73 9.50
N LEU A 264 -1.90 -8.58 9.28
CA LEU A 264 -1.67 -7.75 8.10
C LEU A 264 -0.20 -7.31 7.97
N GLU A 265 0.39 -6.80 9.05
CA GLU A 265 1.80 -6.34 9.04
C GLU A 265 2.77 -7.49 8.75
N HIS A 266 2.54 -8.66 9.35
CA HIS A 266 3.36 -9.85 9.06
C HIS A 266 3.21 -10.28 7.60
N ARG A 267 1.98 -10.40 7.13
CA ARG A 267 1.68 -10.79 5.76
C ARG A 267 2.26 -9.84 4.73
N THR A 268 2.16 -8.53 4.96
CA THR A 268 2.66 -7.49 4.07
C THR A 268 4.15 -7.70 3.78
N HIS A 269 4.97 -7.82 4.82
CA HIS A 269 6.40 -8.02 4.65
C HIS A 269 6.73 -9.40 4.03
N MET A 270 6.08 -10.46 4.48
CA MET A 270 6.31 -11.80 3.95
C MET A 270 5.91 -11.92 2.48
N THR A 271 4.80 -11.30 2.06
CA THR A 271 4.40 -11.25 0.64
C THR A 271 5.49 -10.59 -0.21
N ASN A 272 6.01 -9.44 0.21
CA ASN A 272 7.07 -8.75 -0.52
C ASN A 272 8.34 -9.61 -0.66
N LEU A 273 8.74 -10.32 0.40
CA LEU A 273 9.88 -11.25 0.36
C LEU A 273 9.65 -12.42 -0.60
N LEU A 274 8.48 -13.04 -0.56
CA LEU A 274 8.14 -14.17 -1.42
C LEU A 274 8.04 -13.76 -2.89
N VAL A 275 7.46 -12.61 -3.18
CA VAL A 275 7.40 -12.04 -4.54
C VAL A 275 8.81 -11.77 -5.05
N ARG A 276 9.66 -11.13 -4.26
CA ARG A 276 11.05 -10.85 -4.64
C ARG A 276 11.83 -12.12 -4.92
N MET A 277 11.76 -13.10 -4.03
CA MET A 277 12.41 -14.40 -4.21
C MET A 277 11.92 -15.08 -5.51
N GLY A 278 10.61 -15.08 -5.76
CA GLY A 278 10.04 -15.62 -6.98
C GLY A 278 10.52 -14.91 -8.26
N TRP A 279 10.66 -13.59 -8.21
CA TRP A 279 11.19 -12.81 -9.33
C TRP A 279 12.67 -13.11 -9.59
N GLU A 280 13.50 -13.07 -8.55
CA GLU A 280 14.94 -13.36 -8.66
C GLU A 280 15.18 -14.76 -9.22
N THR A 281 14.42 -15.76 -8.77
CA THR A 281 14.50 -17.13 -9.28
C THR A 281 14.14 -17.20 -10.77
N ARG A 282 13.00 -16.62 -11.19
CA ARG A 282 12.57 -16.63 -12.60
C ARG A 282 13.56 -15.91 -13.51
N VAL A 283 14.12 -14.79 -13.07
CA VAL A 283 15.14 -14.05 -13.82
C VAL A 283 16.40 -14.90 -13.98
N ALA A 284 16.88 -15.53 -12.90
CA ALA A 284 18.07 -16.39 -12.93
C ALA A 284 17.88 -17.60 -13.88
N ASP A 285 16.74 -18.26 -13.83
CA ASP A 285 16.41 -19.39 -14.70
C ASP A 285 16.32 -18.94 -16.18
N TYR A 286 15.70 -17.81 -16.45
CA TYR A 286 15.61 -17.24 -17.79
C TYR A 286 17.00 -16.92 -18.37
N GLU A 287 17.88 -16.29 -17.61
CA GLU A 287 19.24 -15.94 -18.04
C GLU A 287 20.11 -17.17 -18.16
N ALA A 288 19.96 -18.20 -17.31
CA ALA A 288 20.66 -19.49 -17.45
C ALA A 288 20.25 -20.19 -18.75
N ALA A 289 18.95 -20.26 -19.04
CA ALA A 289 18.44 -20.86 -20.27
C ALA A 289 18.97 -20.15 -21.53
N ARG A 290 18.99 -18.80 -21.53
CA ARG A 290 19.58 -18.02 -22.64
C ARG A 290 21.07 -18.28 -22.84
N ALA A 291 21.80 -18.54 -21.76
CA ALA A 291 23.23 -18.84 -21.79
C ALA A 291 23.55 -20.33 -22.08
N GLY A 292 22.52 -21.16 -22.31
CA GLY A 292 22.68 -22.60 -22.52
C GLY A 292 23.19 -23.35 -21.28
N ARG A 293 22.99 -22.77 -20.08
CA ARG A 293 23.37 -23.38 -18.80
C ARG A 293 22.17 -24.10 -18.19
N PRO A 294 22.38 -25.16 -17.38
CA PRO A 294 21.29 -25.75 -16.60
C PRO A 294 20.68 -24.67 -15.66
N PRO A 295 19.42 -24.85 -15.24
CA PRO A 295 18.81 -23.98 -14.24
C PRO A 295 19.73 -23.76 -13.03
N ALA A 296 19.81 -22.55 -12.52
CA ALA A 296 20.69 -22.23 -11.40
C ALA A 296 20.37 -23.16 -10.23
N ASP A 297 21.42 -23.74 -9.63
CA ASP A 297 21.23 -24.49 -8.38
C ASP A 297 20.70 -23.50 -7.33
N GLN A 298 19.42 -23.64 -7.02
CA GLN A 298 18.66 -22.69 -6.18
C GLN A 298 19.30 -22.48 -4.81
N ALA A 299 20.06 -23.46 -4.33
CA ALA A 299 20.80 -23.36 -3.08
C ALA A 299 21.98 -22.38 -3.11
N ALA A 300 22.52 -22.05 -4.29
CA ALA A 300 23.65 -21.13 -4.44
C ALA A 300 23.24 -19.68 -4.68
N ALA A 301 21.98 -19.44 -5.11
CA ALA A 301 21.47 -18.11 -5.42
C ALA A 301 20.87 -17.38 -4.21
N ILE A 302 20.66 -18.08 -3.09
CA ILE A 302 20.02 -17.56 -1.85
C ILE A 302 21.06 -17.18 -0.76
N ARG A 303 22.33 -17.05 -1.13
CA ARG A 303 23.39 -16.64 -0.19
C ARG A 303 23.72 -15.16 -0.27
#